data_d1f1771c14e674e085898ed61e03d601
#
_entry.id   d1f1771c14e674e085898ed61e03d601
#
_cell.length_a   1.000
_cell.length_b   1.000
_cell.length_c   1.000
_cell.angle_alpha   90.00
_cell.angle_beta   90.00
_cell.angle_gamma   90.00
#
_symmetry.space_group_name_H-M   'P 1'
#
loop_
_entity.id
_entity.type
_entity.pdbx_description
1 polymer ?
#
loop_
_entity_poly.entity_id
_entity_poly.type
_entity_poly.pdbx_seq_one_letter_code
_entity_poly.pdbx_strand_id
1 'polypeptide(L)'
;MRYFIMQRMTRWRRGPTVVRIVRPTRLDRARELGYKAKQGIILVRVKVRRGSLRRKRPKLGRRQKKMGFKKLTPRLNLRVIAEMRAAKKYPNLEVLNSYFVGKDGKYKYYEVILVDPHHPVIKNDPNYNWISSNKHKGRVFRGLTSAGKKARGLRKKGKGAEKIRPSARKYRRGL
;
A
#
# COMPACT_ATOMS: atom_id res chain seq x y z
N MET A 1 13.07 -12.92 16.45
CA MET A 1 12.66 -11.88 15.49
C MET A 1 11.67 -10.85 16.07
N ARG A 2 10.58 -11.26 16.74
CA ARG A 2 9.55 -10.35 17.30
C ARG A 2 10.11 -9.34 18.31
N TYR A 3 10.96 -9.76 19.22
CA TYR A 3 11.60 -8.92 20.22
C TYR A 3 12.44 -7.78 19.61
N PHE A 4 13.32 -8.08 18.66
CA PHE A 4 14.14 -7.06 17.98
C PHE A 4 13.31 -6.03 17.21
N ILE A 5 12.18 -6.45 16.63
CA ILE A 5 11.27 -5.51 15.95
C ILE A 5 10.65 -4.57 16.98
N MET A 6 10.26 -5.05 18.16
CA MET A 6 9.68 -4.21 19.22
C MET A 6 10.65 -3.13 19.69
N GLN A 7 11.91 -3.46 19.93
CA GLN A 7 12.94 -2.47 20.28
C GLN A 7 13.12 -1.40 19.20
N ARG A 8 13.18 -1.81 17.93
CA ARG A 8 13.29 -0.88 16.78
C ARG A 8 12.07 0.04 16.65
N MET A 9 10.88 -0.41 17.02
CA MET A 9 9.65 0.39 16.91
C MET A 9 9.67 1.63 17.82
N THR A 10 10.40 1.63 18.94
CA THR A 10 10.58 2.82 19.79
C THR A 10 11.24 3.95 19.01
N ARG A 11 12.29 3.65 18.25
CA ARG A 11 12.97 4.62 17.37
C ARG A 11 12.06 5.00 16.18
N TRP A 12 11.33 4.05 15.59
CA TRP A 12 10.47 4.31 14.44
C TRP A 12 9.27 5.21 14.76
N ARG A 13 8.77 5.18 15.98
CA ARG A 13 7.70 6.09 16.44
C ARG A 13 8.10 7.55 16.34
N ARG A 14 9.31 7.88 16.75
CA ARG A 14 9.84 9.25 16.77
C ARG A 14 10.28 9.73 15.37
N GLY A 15 10.73 8.81 14.51
CA GLY A 15 11.23 9.13 13.18
C GLY A 15 10.15 9.62 12.20
N PRO A 16 10.52 10.03 10.99
CA PRO A 16 9.61 10.50 9.95
C PRO A 16 8.66 9.40 9.44
N THR A 17 7.61 9.82 8.71
CA THR A 17 6.56 8.91 8.22
C THR A 17 7.07 7.96 7.14
N VAL A 18 7.99 8.41 6.29
CA VAL A 18 8.52 7.68 5.15
C VAL A 18 10.05 7.76 5.22
N VAL A 19 10.70 6.62 5.38
CA VAL A 19 12.15 6.49 5.57
C VAL A 19 12.70 5.47 4.58
N ARG A 20 13.75 5.85 3.83
CA ARG A 20 14.53 4.90 3.05
C ARG A 20 15.32 3.99 3.99
N ILE A 21 15.36 2.71 3.70
CA ILE A 21 16.12 1.70 4.46
C ILE A 21 17.06 0.96 3.54
N VAL A 22 18.24 0.61 4.04
CA VAL A 22 19.28 -0.09 3.27
C VAL A 22 18.96 -1.57 3.15
N ARG A 23 18.52 -2.18 4.25
CA ARG A 23 18.24 -3.62 4.31
C ARG A 23 16.81 -3.88 4.78
N PRO A 24 16.11 -4.87 4.20
CA PRO A 24 14.77 -5.24 4.65
C PRO A 24 14.81 -5.77 6.09
N THR A 25 13.81 -5.41 6.89
CA THR A 25 13.65 -5.95 8.26
C THR A 25 13.30 -7.43 8.22
N ARG A 26 12.57 -7.85 7.18
CA ARG A 26 12.18 -9.24 6.93
C ARG A 26 12.63 -9.64 5.54
N LEU A 27 13.84 -10.21 5.46
CA LEU A 27 14.46 -10.60 4.19
C LEU A 27 13.69 -11.72 3.48
N ASP A 28 13.21 -12.72 4.25
CA ASP A 28 12.33 -13.79 3.81
C ASP A 28 11.15 -13.23 3.00
N ARG A 29 10.40 -12.35 3.66
CA ARG A 29 9.20 -11.78 3.08
C ARG A 29 9.46 -10.81 1.93
N ALA A 30 10.56 -10.07 2.01
CA ALA A 30 10.96 -9.17 0.93
C ALA A 30 11.25 -9.95 -0.36
N ARG A 31 12.02 -11.05 -0.26
CA ARG A 31 12.38 -11.91 -1.40
C ARG A 31 11.17 -12.58 -2.03
N GLU A 32 10.24 -13.12 -1.24
CA GLU A 32 8.97 -13.68 -1.75
C GLU A 32 8.16 -12.67 -2.57
N LEU A 33 8.28 -11.38 -2.25
CA LEU A 33 7.57 -10.30 -2.91
C LEU A 33 8.35 -9.64 -4.05
N GLY A 34 9.47 -10.24 -4.43
CA GLY A 34 10.26 -9.81 -5.56
C GLY A 34 11.36 -8.81 -5.21
N TYR A 35 11.81 -8.72 -3.96
CA TYR A 35 12.99 -7.92 -3.63
C TYR A 35 14.27 -8.64 -4.02
N LYS A 36 15.14 -7.94 -4.73
CA LYS A 36 16.56 -8.32 -4.95
C LYS A 36 17.44 -7.13 -4.56
N ALA A 37 18.62 -7.44 -4.00
CA ALA A 37 19.61 -6.42 -3.62
C ALA A 37 20.44 -6.02 -4.85
N LYS A 38 19.84 -5.22 -5.74
CA LYS A 38 20.48 -4.70 -6.93
C LYS A 38 20.12 -3.24 -7.19
N GLN A 39 20.92 -2.58 -8.02
CA GLN A 39 20.67 -1.20 -8.42
C GLN A 39 19.28 -1.06 -9.07
N GLY A 40 18.64 0.08 -8.87
CA GLY A 40 17.29 0.33 -9.35
C GLY A 40 16.18 -0.21 -8.42
N ILE A 41 16.50 -0.93 -7.35
CA ILE A 41 15.51 -1.39 -6.34
C ILE A 41 15.83 -0.76 -4.99
N ILE A 42 14.86 -0.07 -4.41
CA ILE A 42 14.99 0.52 -3.08
C ILE A 42 13.86 0.08 -2.16
N LEU A 43 14.15 0.14 -0.87
CA LEU A 43 13.20 -0.15 0.20
C LEU A 43 12.86 1.10 0.98
N VAL A 44 11.58 1.24 1.29
CA VAL A 44 11.08 2.36 2.07
C VAL A 44 10.17 1.86 3.18
N ARG A 45 10.47 2.22 4.43
CA ARG A 45 9.58 1.96 5.54
C ARG A 45 8.60 3.11 5.72
N VAL A 46 7.33 2.78 5.83
CA VAL A 46 6.23 3.74 5.99
C VAL A 46 5.45 3.41 7.25
N LYS A 47 5.27 4.40 8.13
CA LYS A 47 4.35 4.31 9.25
C LYS A 47 2.99 4.89 8.90
N VAL A 48 1.93 4.16 9.26
CA VAL A 48 0.54 4.57 9.04
C VAL A 48 -0.22 4.49 10.35
N ARG A 49 -0.93 5.56 10.71
CA ARG A 49 -1.76 5.59 11.93
C ARG A 49 -2.83 4.50 11.87
N ARG A 50 -3.07 3.85 12.99
CA ARG A 50 -4.18 2.90 13.18
C ARG A 50 -5.49 3.65 13.43
N GLY A 51 -6.59 2.93 13.30
CA GLY A 51 -7.93 3.44 13.53
C GLY A 51 -8.67 3.77 12.24
N SER A 52 -9.91 4.18 12.39
CA SER A 52 -10.79 4.58 11.29
C SER A 52 -10.77 6.11 11.08
N LEU A 53 -11.54 6.57 10.12
CA LEU A 53 -11.74 8.00 9.87
C LEU A 53 -12.46 8.64 11.04
N ARG A 54 -11.94 9.77 11.52
CA ARG A 54 -12.66 10.65 12.45
C ARG A 54 -13.32 11.76 11.64
N ARG A 55 -14.64 11.85 11.73
CA ARG A 55 -15.42 12.96 11.16
C ARG A 55 -16.21 13.63 12.29
N LYS A 56 -16.31 14.94 12.23
CA LYS A 56 -17.24 15.68 13.11
C LYS A 56 -18.66 15.24 12.79
N ARG A 57 -19.44 14.99 13.82
CA ARG A 57 -20.85 14.63 13.69
C ARG A 57 -21.62 15.83 13.13
N PRO A 58 -22.41 15.69 12.05
CA PRO A 58 -23.24 16.78 11.57
C PRO A 58 -24.30 17.08 12.62
N LYS A 59 -24.43 18.36 13.02
CA LYS A 59 -25.33 18.78 14.10
C LYS A 59 -26.47 19.67 13.62
N LEU A 60 -26.25 20.46 12.55
CA LEU A 60 -27.18 21.47 12.09
C LEU A 60 -28.27 20.89 11.17
N GLY A 61 -29.55 21.35 11.36
CA GLY A 61 -30.68 21.00 10.50
C GLY A 61 -31.07 19.52 10.48
N ARG A 62 -30.70 18.72 11.52
CA ARG A 62 -30.96 17.27 11.55
C ARG A 62 -31.50 16.81 12.89
N ARG A 63 -32.50 15.92 12.85
CA ARG A 63 -32.93 15.16 14.03
C ARG A 63 -31.80 14.25 14.53
N GLN A 64 -31.76 13.94 15.82
CA GLN A 64 -30.70 13.15 16.45
C GLN A 64 -30.42 11.83 15.73
N LYS A 65 -31.45 11.08 15.31
CA LYS A 65 -31.32 9.84 14.52
C LYS A 65 -30.57 10.01 13.18
N LYS A 66 -30.57 11.23 12.61
CA LYS A 66 -29.90 11.56 11.33
C LYS A 66 -28.52 12.20 11.51
N MET A 67 -28.05 12.41 12.72
CA MET A 67 -26.75 13.01 13.01
C MET A 67 -25.57 12.03 12.92
N GLY A 68 -25.79 10.75 12.71
CA GLY A 68 -24.76 9.72 12.58
C GLY A 68 -24.25 9.54 11.16
N PHE A 69 -23.08 8.86 11.04
CA PHE A 69 -22.55 8.45 9.75
C PHE A 69 -22.84 6.97 9.52
N LYS A 70 -23.42 6.63 8.39
CA LYS A 70 -23.69 5.23 8.01
C LYS A 70 -22.42 4.43 7.70
N LYS A 71 -21.33 5.08 7.24
CA LYS A 71 -20.06 4.42 6.87
C LYS A 71 -18.86 5.27 7.29
N LEU A 72 -18.09 4.79 8.26
CA LEU A 72 -16.83 5.40 8.72
C LEU A 72 -15.59 4.58 8.30
N THR A 73 -15.80 3.41 7.68
CA THR A 73 -14.68 2.55 7.25
C THR A 73 -13.95 3.17 6.05
N PRO A 74 -12.63 3.33 6.11
CA PRO A 74 -11.86 3.79 4.98
C PRO A 74 -11.99 2.84 3.78
N ARG A 75 -12.12 3.40 2.59
CA ARG A 75 -12.22 2.64 1.34
C ARG A 75 -10.92 1.91 0.99
N LEU A 76 -9.79 2.47 1.43
CA LEU A 76 -8.46 1.91 1.22
C LEU A 76 -7.94 1.26 2.50
N ASN A 77 -7.29 0.10 2.37
CA ASN A 77 -6.61 -0.50 3.49
C ASN A 77 -5.31 0.26 3.83
N LEU A 78 -4.81 0.12 5.06
CA LEU A 78 -3.63 0.85 5.53
C LEU A 78 -2.36 0.51 4.73
N ARG A 79 -2.28 -0.67 4.13
CA ARG A 79 -1.17 -1.09 3.30
C ARG A 79 -1.13 -0.31 1.98
N VAL A 80 -2.28 -0.11 1.33
CA VAL A 80 -2.38 0.74 0.12
C VAL A 80 -2.04 2.19 0.46
N ILE A 81 -2.48 2.69 1.62
CA ILE A 81 -2.13 4.05 2.07
C ILE A 81 -0.60 4.19 2.22
N ALA A 82 0.07 3.17 2.77
CA ALA A 82 1.53 3.16 2.86
C ALA A 82 2.19 3.20 1.47
N GLU A 83 1.73 2.38 0.54
CA GLU A 83 2.21 2.36 -0.84
C GLU A 83 2.03 3.71 -1.54
N MET A 84 0.85 4.34 -1.40
CA MET A 84 0.56 5.66 -1.97
C MET A 84 1.45 6.76 -1.37
N ARG A 85 1.75 6.72 -0.07
CA ARG A 85 2.67 7.67 0.57
C ARG A 85 4.11 7.51 0.07
N ALA A 86 4.57 6.27 -0.12
CA ALA A 86 5.86 5.99 -0.70
C ALA A 86 5.95 6.52 -2.14
N ALA A 87 4.97 6.20 -2.99
CA ALA A 87 4.92 6.66 -4.37
C ALA A 87 4.89 8.20 -4.49
N LYS A 88 4.18 8.91 -3.60
CA LYS A 88 4.17 10.38 -3.59
C LYS A 88 5.52 10.98 -3.22
N LYS A 89 6.29 10.33 -2.35
CA LYS A 89 7.63 10.80 -1.95
C LYS A 89 8.71 10.49 -3.01
N TYR A 90 8.49 9.46 -3.82
CA TYR A 90 9.42 9.01 -4.85
C TYR A 90 8.70 8.91 -6.21
N PRO A 91 8.41 10.05 -6.87
CA PRO A 91 7.60 10.09 -8.10
C PRO A 91 8.27 9.41 -9.30
N ASN A 92 9.60 9.32 -9.29
CA ASN A 92 10.41 8.64 -10.30
C ASN A 92 10.43 7.11 -10.15
N LEU A 93 9.88 6.57 -9.06
CA LEU A 93 9.91 5.15 -8.75
C LEU A 93 8.50 4.55 -8.75
N GLU A 94 8.39 3.32 -9.23
CA GLU A 94 7.12 2.58 -9.20
C GLU A 94 7.11 1.54 -8.07
N VAL A 95 5.95 1.38 -7.45
CA VAL A 95 5.78 0.39 -6.37
C VAL A 95 5.64 -1.01 -6.95
N LEU A 96 6.58 -1.89 -6.64
CA LEU A 96 6.48 -3.31 -6.97
C LEU A 96 5.48 -4.00 -6.04
N ASN A 97 5.76 -3.95 -4.75
CA ASN A 97 4.96 -4.60 -3.71
C ASN A 97 5.24 -3.99 -2.33
N SER A 98 4.57 -4.49 -1.30
CA SER A 98 4.80 -4.08 0.09
C SER A 98 4.52 -5.23 1.05
N TYR A 99 4.95 -5.12 2.31
CA TYR A 99 4.63 -6.09 3.35
C TYR A 99 4.54 -5.44 4.73
N PHE A 100 3.87 -6.15 5.62
CA PHE A 100 3.73 -5.75 7.01
C PHE A 100 4.96 -6.16 7.81
N VAL A 101 5.47 -5.23 8.62
CA VAL A 101 6.63 -5.44 9.49
C VAL A 101 6.21 -5.57 10.94
N GLY A 102 5.41 -4.63 11.44
CA GLY A 102 4.98 -4.61 12.83
C GLY A 102 3.87 -3.60 13.10
N LYS A 103 3.31 -3.68 14.29
CA LYS A 103 2.29 -2.74 14.78
C LYS A 103 2.52 -2.42 16.25
N ASP A 104 2.25 -1.19 16.61
CA ASP A 104 2.10 -0.74 18.00
C ASP A 104 0.68 -0.24 18.26
N GLY A 105 0.43 0.39 19.42
CA GLY A 105 -0.87 0.97 19.77
C GLY A 105 -1.35 2.03 18.78
N LYS A 106 -0.45 2.89 18.27
CA LYS A 106 -0.77 4.05 17.41
C LYS A 106 -0.56 3.80 15.93
N TYR A 107 0.43 2.98 15.54
CA TYR A 107 0.90 2.85 14.16
C TYR A 107 0.99 1.39 13.69
N LYS A 108 0.89 1.21 12.37
CA LYS A 108 1.32 0.03 11.63
C LYS A 108 2.49 0.41 10.73
N TYR A 109 3.49 -0.45 10.66
CA TYR A 109 4.71 -0.26 9.87
C TYR A 109 4.69 -1.22 8.69
N TYR A 110 4.91 -0.65 7.50
CA TYR A 110 5.00 -1.39 6.25
C TYR A 110 6.32 -1.07 5.58
N GLU A 111 6.91 -2.06 4.94
CA GLU A 111 8.02 -1.87 4.01
C GLU A 111 7.50 -1.98 2.60
N VAL A 112 7.88 -1.02 1.76
CA VAL A 112 7.46 -0.87 0.37
C VAL A 112 8.68 -1.05 -0.52
N ILE A 113 8.58 -1.95 -1.49
CA ILE A 113 9.60 -2.20 -2.49
C ILE A 113 9.31 -1.29 -3.68
N LEU A 114 10.24 -0.40 -3.99
CA LEU A 114 10.18 0.53 -5.12
C LEU A 114 11.21 0.13 -6.16
N VAL A 115 10.88 0.31 -7.42
CA VAL A 115 11.72 -0.03 -8.56
C VAL A 115 11.80 1.20 -9.47
N ASP A 116 13.00 1.49 -9.96
CA ASP A 116 13.21 2.53 -10.96
C ASP A 116 12.96 1.94 -12.37
N PRO A 117 11.88 2.35 -13.04
CA PRO A 117 11.54 1.82 -14.37
C PRO A 117 12.50 2.27 -15.47
N HIS A 118 13.30 3.30 -15.23
CA HIS A 118 14.22 3.86 -16.23
C HIS A 118 15.66 3.34 -16.08
N HIS A 119 15.99 2.69 -14.96
CA HIS A 119 17.32 2.18 -14.70
C HIS A 119 17.71 1.05 -15.68
N PRO A 120 18.90 1.09 -16.33
CA PRO A 120 19.32 0.08 -17.33
C PRO A 120 19.26 -1.35 -16.81
N VAL A 121 19.74 -1.57 -15.57
CA VAL A 121 19.74 -2.89 -14.91
C VAL A 121 18.31 -3.46 -14.74
N ILE A 122 17.31 -2.60 -14.59
CA ILE A 122 15.90 -3.01 -14.47
C ILE A 122 15.30 -3.29 -15.85
N LYS A 123 15.62 -2.49 -16.86
CA LYS A 123 15.14 -2.69 -18.24
C LYS A 123 15.64 -4.00 -18.83
N ASN A 124 16.90 -4.35 -18.53
CA ASN A 124 17.53 -5.56 -19.05
C ASN A 124 17.18 -6.83 -18.25
N ASP A 125 16.54 -6.71 -17.06
CA ASP A 125 16.17 -7.89 -16.28
C ASP A 125 14.77 -8.39 -16.68
N PRO A 126 14.63 -9.61 -17.20
CA PRO A 126 13.35 -10.18 -17.65
C PRO A 126 12.30 -10.25 -16.52
N ASN A 127 12.74 -10.31 -15.25
CA ASN A 127 11.82 -10.35 -14.10
C ASN A 127 11.21 -8.99 -13.77
N TYR A 128 11.82 -7.87 -14.21
CA TYR A 128 11.40 -6.52 -13.82
C TYR A 128 11.08 -5.60 -15.00
N ASN A 129 11.54 -5.91 -16.23
CA ASN A 129 11.37 -5.06 -17.41
C ASN A 129 9.90 -4.68 -17.69
N TRP A 130 8.96 -5.54 -17.33
CA TRP A 130 7.52 -5.28 -17.46
C TRP A 130 7.07 -4.00 -16.74
N ILE A 131 7.77 -3.57 -15.65
CA ILE A 131 7.40 -2.38 -14.88
C ILE A 131 7.74 -1.08 -15.63
N SER A 132 8.66 -1.15 -16.59
CA SER A 132 9.07 -0.02 -17.43
C SER A 132 7.98 0.41 -18.43
N SER A 133 7.00 -0.45 -18.69
CA SER A 133 5.89 -0.11 -19.60
C SER A 133 5.02 1.00 -19.02
N ASN A 134 4.57 1.93 -19.87
CA ASN A 134 3.66 3.02 -19.51
C ASN A 134 2.35 2.54 -18.85
N LYS A 135 1.94 1.29 -19.12
CA LYS A 135 0.79 0.63 -18.46
C LYS A 135 0.95 0.55 -16.94
N HIS A 136 2.18 0.59 -16.44
CA HIS A 136 2.48 0.46 -15.02
C HIS A 136 2.78 1.79 -14.33
N LYS A 137 2.87 2.90 -15.07
CA LYS A 137 3.05 4.24 -14.49
C LYS A 137 1.89 4.58 -13.55
N GLY A 138 2.22 4.99 -12.32
CA GLY A 138 1.24 5.33 -11.27
C GLY A 138 0.35 4.15 -10.84
N ARG A 139 0.82 2.92 -10.94
CA ARG A 139 0.08 1.66 -10.68
C ARG A 139 -0.58 1.60 -9.31
N VAL A 140 0.01 2.21 -8.30
CA VAL A 140 -0.53 2.26 -6.93
C VAL A 140 -1.86 3.00 -6.88
N PHE A 141 -1.94 4.15 -7.54
CA PHE A 141 -3.13 5.01 -7.51
C PHE A 141 -4.31 4.39 -8.28
N ARG A 142 -4.03 3.49 -9.21
CA ARG A 142 -5.02 2.71 -9.97
C ARG A 142 -5.39 1.38 -9.33
N GLY A 143 -4.79 1.06 -8.15
CA GLY A 143 -5.06 -0.18 -7.42
C GLY A 143 -4.57 -1.44 -8.13
N LEU A 144 -3.45 -1.37 -8.85
CA LEU A 144 -2.87 -2.50 -9.60
C LEU A 144 -1.85 -3.31 -8.77
N THR A 145 -1.43 -2.78 -7.62
CA THR A 145 -0.59 -3.54 -6.69
C THR A 145 -1.36 -4.68 -6.03
N SER A 146 -0.65 -5.63 -5.46
CA SER A 146 -1.25 -6.73 -4.70
C SER A 146 -2.20 -6.25 -3.60
N ALA A 147 -1.80 -5.22 -2.83
CA ALA A 147 -2.63 -4.61 -1.80
C ALA A 147 -3.82 -3.85 -2.40
N GLY A 148 -3.63 -3.17 -3.52
CA GLY A 148 -4.68 -2.47 -4.26
C GLY A 148 -5.73 -3.43 -4.81
N LYS A 149 -5.34 -4.53 -5.43
CA LYS A 149 -6.23 -5.59 -5.90
C LYS A 149 -7.05 -6.19 -4.73
N LYS A 150 -6.41 -6.43 -3.57
CA LYS A 150 -7.11 -6.89 -2.37
C LYS A 150 -8.12 -5.87 -1.86
N ALA A 151 -7.78 -4.59 -1.81
CA ALA A 151 -8.70 -3.52 -1.39
C ALA A 151 -9.91 -3.37 -2.32
N ARG A 152 -9.73 -3.66 -3.61
CA ARG A 152 -10.80 -3.68 -4.63
C ARG A 152 -11.63 -4.95 -4.63
N GLY A 153 -11.33 -5.94 -3.77
CA GLY A 153 -12.04 -7.22 -3.72
C GLY A 153 -11.71 -8.21 -4.85
N LEU A 154 -10.72 -7.91 -5.71
CA LEU A 154 -10.41 -8.72 -6.89
C LEU A 154 -9.77 -10.08 -6.58
N ARG A 155 -9.37 -10.31 -5.34
CA ARG A 155 -8.77 -11.59 -4.89
C ARG A 155 -9.77 -12.58 -4.30
N LYS A 156 -11.00 -12.14 -4.03
CA LYS A 156 -12.05 -13.05 -3.57
C LYS A 156 -12.57 -13.84 -4.77
N LYS A 157 -12.53 -15.17 -4.66
CA LYS A 157 -13.22 -16.11 -5.55
C LYS A 157 -14.55 -16.44 -4.88
N GLY A 158 -15.66 -16.43 -5.58
CA GLY A 158 -16.95 -16.80 -5.00
C GLY A 158 -17.99 -15.67 -5.04
N LYS A 159 -19.17 -15.95 -4.47
CA LYS A 159 -20.33 -15.05 -4.45
C LYS A 159 -20.03 -13.72 -3.70
N GLY A 160 -20.65 -12.63 -4.12
CA GLY A 160 -20.50 -11.30 -3.50
C GLY A 160 -19.37 -10.43 -4.08
N ALA A 161 -18.56 -10.94 -5.00
CA ALA A 161 -17.51 -10.20 -5.68
C ALA A 161 -17.77 -10.01 -7.19
N GLU A 162 -18.90 -10.45 -7.70
CA GLU A 162 -19.30 -10.43 -9.11
C GLU A 162 -19.35 -8.99 -9.64
N LYS A 163 -19.94 -8.08 -8.87
CA LYS A 163 -20.03 -6.64 -9.19
C LYS A 163 -18.70 -5.91 -9.29
N ILE A 164 -17.63 -6.54 -8.85
CA ILE A 164 -16.29 -5.92 -8.77
C ILE A 164 -15.34 -6.55 -9.80
N ARG A 165 -15.56 -7.81 -10.19
CA ARG A 165 -14.73 -8.56 -11.12
C ARG A 165 -15.26 -8.53 -12.55
N PRO A 166 -14.39 -8.37 -13.57
CA PRO A 166 -12.95 -8.12 -13.52
C PRO A 166 -12.62 -6.69 -13.07
N SER A 167 -13.58 -5.77 -13.16
CA SER A 167 -13.49 -4.40 -12.63
C SER A 167 -14.88 -3.79 -12.47
N ALA A 168 -15.03 -2.87 -11.52
CA ALA A 168 -16.29 -2.13 -11.34
C ALA A 168 -16.68 -1.30 -12.57
N ARG A 169 -15.72 -0.88 -13.39
CA ARG A 169 -15.96 -0.14 -14.63
C ARG A 169 -16.58 -1.02 -15.72
N LYS A 170 -16.11 -2.25 -15.88
CA LYS A 170 -16.67 -3.21 -16.85
C LYS A 170 -18.12 -3.54 -16.50
N TYR A 171 -18.40 -3.74 -15.22
CA TYR A 171 -19.75 -4.02 -14.74
C TYR A 171 -20.74 -2.86 -15.02
N ARG A 172 -20.30 -1.61 -14.80
CA ARG A 172 -21.15 -0.41 -15.04
C ARG A 172 -21.41 -0.13 -16.52
N ARG A 173 -20.59 -0.65 -17.43
CA ARG A 173 -20.78 -0.47 -18.88
C ARG A 173 -21.71 -1.51 -19.49
N GLY A 174 -22.05 -2.55 -18.75
CA GLY A 174 -22.98 -3.59 -19.15
C GLY A 174 -24.41 -3.42 -18.58
N LEU A 175 -24.67 -2.26 -17.98
CA LEU A 175 -25.98 -1.75 -17.58
C LEU A 175 -26.30 -0.53 -18.43
#